data_fec2b4d6d0a0976385d7095ac31fce8a
#
_entry.id   fec2b4d6d0a0976385d7095ac31fce8a
#
_cell.length_a   1.000
_cell.length_b   1.000
_cell.length_c   1.000
_cell.angle_alpha   90.00
_cell.angle_beta   90.00
_cell.angle_gamma   90.00
#
_symmetry.space_group_name_H-M   'P 1'
#
loop_
_entity.id
_entity.type
_entity.pdbx_description
1 polymer ?
#
loop_
_entity_poly.entity_id
_entity_poly.type
_entity_poly.pdbx_seq_one_letter_code
_entity_poly.pdbx_strand_id
1 'polypeptide(L)'
;KVGMMDFLNDLNQQVDTAINIESWMLDNNFKENKNTLTMGILKLYLSEYQNAWQNLLASLQPVRYNTKEAMLNELNILSKKENPLYSLLKIVSSNTNLNDAVLLTQAYNLGLNAGEIRSNFIGVSNAFTQYHKLVNKNTLLSVGNIEVGKGTDDEKILDILNTSITNMSNKIIDFSSNNNQSAEEKISYALGGNKDANDPFAVFQMNIKKLPNDLERYYSQLSNYSWNFIENHGISLFNTAWINEVYNPFVNDIAPYYPFNDESVADLSMDSFKTFFGRNGTLNSFYKKYLNNVLVKRKNNYSINSQFASKLNFSKEFLDFITNAGNLSSLILNGNDNIKVNFTIQSLDLSADFSFIKLGYDNKNIQYDHTLNQTLQIVAEKFNNGTSLNFTAYNYSNPNLNYTKSYKGEWAWYKFI
;
A
#
# COMPACT_ATOMS: atom_id res chain seq x y z
N LYS A 1 38.74 14.93 -9.89
CA LYS A 1 40.05 15.52 -9.50
C LYS A 1 40.72 16.23 -10.63
N VAL A 2 40.70 15.71 -11.88
CA VAL A 2 41.40 16.36 -13.02
C VAL A 2 40.88 17.79 -13.22
N GLY A 3 39.56 18.00 -13.37
CA GLY A 3 39.01 19.35 -13.54
C GLY A 3 39.28 20.30 -12.37
N MET A 4 39.40 19.80 -11.12
CA MET A 4 39.84 20.62 -9.99
C MET A 4 41.31 21.03 -10.11
N MET A 5 42.18 20.13 -10.59
CA MET A 5 43.57 20.42 -10.84
C MET A 5 43.72 21.49 -11.93
N ASP A 6 43.00 21.34 -13.02
CA ASP A 6 43.01 22.29 -14.14
C ASP A 6 42.55 23.69 -13.67
N PHE A 7 41.45 23.75 -12.91
CA PHE A 7 40.95 24.98 -12.31
C PHE A 7 42.02 25.66 -11.43
N LEU A 8 42.66 24.89 -10.51
CA LEU A 8 43.68 25.44 -9.61
C LEU A 8 44.91 25.93 -10.38
N ASN A 9 45.33 25.27 -11.47
CA ASN A 9 46.43 25.68 -12.30
C ASN A 9 46.13 27.04 -13.00
N ASP A 10 44.90 27.20 -13.48
CA ASP A 10 44.54 28.38 -14.29
C ASP A 10 44.09 29.57 -13.43
N LEU A 11 43.64 29.35 -12.19
CA LEU A 11 43.01 30.39 -11.36
C LEU A 11 43.86 31.64 -11.18
N ASN A 12 45.16 31.52 -10.84
CA ASN A 12 46.03 32.67 -10.68
C ASN A 12 46.22 33.46 -11.99
N GLN A 13 46.40 32.75 -13.11
CA GLN A 13 46.57 33.37 -14.42
C GLN A 13 45.30 34.10 -14.87
N GLN A 14 44.13 33.50 -14.63
CA GLN A 14 42.83 34.10 -14.96
C GLN A 14 42.59 35.37 -14.13
N VAL A 15 42.88 35.33 -12.83
CA VAL A 15 42.75 36.49 -11.94
C VAL A 15 43.73 37.61 -12.35
N ASP A 16 45.00 37.27 -12.63
CA ASP A 16 46.01 38.26 -13.10
C ASP A 16 45.61 38.90 -14.42
N THR A 17 45.09 38.11 -15.36
CA THR A 17 44.61 38.60 -16.64
C THR A 17 43.44 39.57 -16.46
N ALA A 18 42.45 39.20 -15.63
CA ALA A 18 41.29 40.04 -15.34
C ALA A 18 41.72 41.38 -14.69
N ILE A 19 42.59 41.33 -13.67
CA ILE A 19 43.09 42.53 -12.98
C ILE A 19 43.87 43.42 -13.95
N ASN A 20 44.70 42.87 -14.85
CA ASN A 20 45.48 43.63 -15.80
C ASN A 20 44.66 44.30 -16.89
N ILE A 21 43.60 43.64 -17.38
CA ILE A 21 42.66 44.20 -18.36
C ILE A 21 41.92 45.42 -17.76
N GLU A 22 41.57 45.36 -16.50
CA GLU A 22 40.79 46.42 -15.83
C GLU A 22 41.65 47.39 -15.02
N SER A 23 42.98 47.21 -15.00
CA SER A 23 43.92 48.00 -14.18
C SER A 23 43.91 49.53 -14.48
N TRP A 24 43.45 49.94 -15.66
CA TRP A 24 43.26 51.31 -16.00
C TRP A 24 42.05 52.00 -15.38
N MET A 25 41.08 51.18 -14.93
CA MET A 25 39.87 51.65 -14.23
C MET A 25 39.94 51.45 -12.72
N LEU A 26 40.84 50.61 -12.23
CA LEU A 26 40.90 50.20 -10.82
C LEU A 26 42.01 51.03 -10.09
N ASP A 27 41.66 51.58 -8.92
CA ASP A 27 42.57 52.30 -8.05
C ASP A 27 43.71 51.38 -7.57
N ASN A 28 44.91 51.95 -7.23
CA ASN A 28 46.13 51.25 -6.81
C ASN A 28 45.88 50.28 -5.62
N ASN A 29 44.87 50.51 -4.79
CA ASN A 29 44.45 49.64 -3.69
C ASN A 29 43.91 48.27 -4.12
N PHE A 30 43.60 48.07 -5.42
CA PHE A 30 43.04 46.82 -5.91
C PHE A 30 44.08 45.68 -5.98
N LYS A 31 45.37 46.02 -6.15
CA LYS A 31 46.48 45.03 -6.13
C LYS A 31 46.64 44.36 -4.75
N GLU A 32 46.31 45.07 -3.67
CA GLU A 32 46.35 44.52 -2.29
C GLU A 32 45.23 43.50 -2.04
N ASN A 33 44.17 43.48 -2.85
CA ASN A 33 43.02 42.61 -2.71
C ASN A 33 43.05 41.36 -3.60
N LYS A 34 44.12 41.11 -4.38
CA LYS A 34 44.23 39.93 -5.27
C LYS A 34 43.96 38.61 -4.50
N ASN A 35 44.61 38.43 -3.36
CA ASN A 35 44.44 37.20 -2.56
C ASN A 35 43.00 37.02 -2.05
N THR A 36 42.35 38.12 -1.67
CA THR A 36 40.95 38.11 -1.27
C THR A 36 40.03 37.71 -2.41
N LEU A 37 40.26 38.25 -3.61
CA LEU A 37 39.49 37.89 -4.81
C LEU A 37 39.71 36.43 -5.20
N THR A 38 40.98 35.99 -5.28
CA THR A 38 41.31 34.59 -5.60
C THR A 38 40.70 33.61 -4.62
N MET A 39 40.73 33.91 -3.31
CA MET A 39 40.10 33.09 -2.28
C MET A 39 38.57 33.11 -2.42
N GLY A 40 37.96 34.24 -2.75
CA GLY A 40 36.53 34.36 -3.00
C GLY A 40 36.07 33.48 -4.18
N ILE A 41 36.83 33.51 -5.28
CA ILE A 41 36.54 32.65 -6.46
C ILE A 41 36.72 31.17 -6.11
N LEU A 42 37.77 30.81 -5.38
CA LEU A 42 37.99 29.44 -4.94
C LEU A 42 36.82 28.93 -4.05
N LYS A 43 36.36 29.73 -3.09
CA LYS A 43 35.21 29.38 -2.24
C LYS A 43 33.94 29.20 -3.06
N LEU A 44 33.67 30.10 -4.01
CA LEU A 44 32.50 30.00 -4.88
C LEU A 44 32.54 28.69 -5.69
N TYR A 45 33.68 28.43 -6.33
CA TYR A 45 33.90 27.22 -7.11
C TYR A 45 33.70 25.96 -6.27
N LEU A 46 34.27 25.91 -5.04
CA LEU A 46 34.10 24.75 -4.14
C LEU A 46 32.66 24.57 -3.71
N SER A 47 31.91 25.64 -3.49
CA SER A 47 30.49 25.61 -3.18
C SER A 47 29.67 25.03 -4.34
N GLU A 48 29.89 25.52 -5.56
CA GLU A 48 29.23 25.03 -6.78
C GLU A 48 29.61 23.56 -7.05
N TYR A 49 30.88 23.22 -6.87
CA TYR A 49 31.36 21.83 -6.99
C TYR A 49 30.68 20.90 -6.03
N GLN A 50 30.55 21.27 -4.76
CA GLN A 50 29.82 20.52 -3.76
C GLN A 50 28.35 20.35 -4.14
N ASN A 51 27.69 21.45 -4.52
CA ASN A 51 26.30 21.45 -4.93
C ASN A 51 26.03 20.55 -6.15
N ALA A 52 26.96 20.57 -7.14
CA ALA A 52 26.84 19.72 -8.31
C ALA A 52 26.82 18.22 -7.96
N TRP A 53 27.72 17.77 -7.08
CA TRP A 53 27.75 16.38 -6.60
C TRP A 53 26.53 16.03 -5.74
N GLN A 54 26.09 16.94 -4.87
CA GLN A 54 24.87 16.73 -4.07
C GLN A 54 23.64 16.62 -4.95
N ASN A 55 23.50 17.49 -5.95
CA ASN A 55 22.40 17.45 -6.92
C ASN A 55 22.41 16.16 -7.75
N LEU A 56 23.59 15.68 -8.16
CA LEU A 56 23.71 14.38 -8.84
C LEU A 56 23.17 13.23 -7.96
N LEU A 57 23.60 13.16 -6.71
CA LEU A 57 23.14 12.14 -5.78
C LEU A 57 21.64 12.27 -5.49
N ALA A 58 21.15 13.50 -5.33
CA ALA A 58 19.75 13.80 -5.12
C ALA A 58 18.87 13.44 -6.33
N SER A 59 19.42 13.40 -7.53
CA SER A 59 18.69 13.05 -8.75
C SER A 59 18.56 11.56 -8.99
N LEU A 60 19.25 10.70 -8.21
CA LEU A 60 19.21 9.25 -8.38
C LEU A 60 17.80 8.70 -8.18
N GLN A 61 17.32 7.97 -9.18
CA GLN A 61 16.03 7.27 -9.13
C GLN A 61 16.17 5.91 -9.81
N PRO A 62 15.54 4.85 -9.24
CA PRO A 62 15.47 3.57 -9.92
C PRO A 62 14.54 3.65 -11.13
N VAL A 63 14.80 2.86 -12.14
CA VAL A 63 13.94 2.75 -13.32
C VAL A 63 12.63 2.06 -12.91
N ARG A 64 11.52 2.51 -13.48
CA ARG A 64 10.23 1.79 -13.35
C ARG A 64 10.18 0.68 -14.39
N TYR A 65 9.86 -0.51 -13.93
CA TYR A 65 9.78 -1.70 -14.79
C TYR A 65 8.32 -2.06 -15.04
N ASN A 66 8.01 -2.34 -16.30
CA ASN A 66 6.66 -2.77 -16.72
C ASN A 66 6.52 -4.30 -16.72
N THR A 67 7.63 -5.05 -16.66
CA THR A 67 7.63 -6.50 -16.63
C THR A 67 8.44 -7.04 -15.44
N LYS A 68 8.03 -8.21 -14.94
CA LYS A 68 8.73 -8.91 -13.87
C LYS A 68 10.17 -9.25 -14.27
N GLU A 69 10.37 -9.69 -15.49
CA GLU A 69 11.66 -10.12 -16.02
C GLU A 69 12.67 -8.94 -16.04
N ALA A 70 12.23 -7.76 -16.49
CA ALA A 70 13.07 -6.56 -16.48
C ALA A 70 13.44 -6.14 -15.06
N MET A 71 12.51 -6.21 -14.11
CA MET A 71 12.78 -5.91 -12.71
C MET A 71 13.74 -6.92 -12.08
N LEU A 72 13.52 -8.22 -12.29
CA LEU A 72 14.43 -9.26 -11.77
C LEU A 72 15.84 -9.15 -12.34
N ASN A 73 15.96 -8.76 -13.61
CA ASN A 73 17.27 -8.50 -14.21
C ASN A 73 17.98 -7.32 -13.52
N GLU A 74 17.28 -6.24 -13.24
CA GLU A 74 17.86 -5.10 -12.52
C GLU A 74 18.26 -5.45 -11.09
N LEU A 75 17.39 -6.15 -10.36
CA LEU A 75 17.74 -6.65 -9.01
C LEU A 75 18.98 -7.54 -9.05
N ASN A 76 19.10 -8.40 -10.07
CA ASN A 76 20.31 -9.21 -10.27
C ASN A 76 21.55 -8.37 -10.58
N ILE A 77 21.42 -7.28 -11.34
CA ILE A 77 22.53 -6.35 -11.60
C ILE A 77 22.93 -5.64 -10.29
N LEU A 78 21.96 -5.11 -9.55
CA LEU A 78 22.20 -4.35 -8.31
C LEU A 78 22.68 -5.22 -7.15
N SER A 79 22.40 -6.53 -7.17
CA SER A 79 22.88 -7.46 -6.14
C SER A 79 24.37 -7.84 -6.29
N LYS A 80 25.01 -7.48 -7.40
CA LYS A 80 26.44 -7.77 -7.63
C LYS A 80 27.30 -6.81 -6.83
N LYS A 81 28.47 -7.30 -6.39
CA LYS A 81 29.44 -6.49 -5.66
C LYS A 81 29.91 -5.28 -6.46
N GLU A 82 30.20 -5.47 -7.74
CA GLU A 82 30.60 -4.41 -8.67
C GLU A 82 29.40 -4.03 -9.55
N ASN A 83 28.40 -3.40 -8.93
CA ASN A 83 27.23 -2.90 -9.64
C ASN A 83 27.39 -1.43 -10.08
N PRO A 84 26.58 -0.92 -11.01
CA PRO A 84 26.68 0.47 -11.50
C PRO A 84 26.62 1.53 -10.42
N LEU A 85 25.77 1.33 -9.37
CA LEU A 85 25.65 2.28 -8.28
C LEU A 85 26.90 2.29 -7.41
N TYR A 86 27.50 1.14 -7.13
CA TYR A 86 28.77 1.06 -6.44
C TYR A 86 29.91 1.76 -7.23
N SER A 87 29.92 1.59 -8.55
CA SER A 87 30.88 2.28 -9.43
C SER A 87 30.69 3.81 -9.39
N LEU A 88 29.44 4.28 -9.37
CA LEU A 88 29.14 5.70 -9.19
C LEU A 88 29.62 6.19 -7.82
N LEU A 89 29.37 5.46 -6.74
CA LEU A 89 29.85 5.82 -5.39
C LEU A 89 31.39 5.91 -5.32
N LYS A 90 32.11 5.02 -6.01
CA LYS A 90 33.58 5.13 -6.14
C LYS A 90 34.00 6.44 -6.83
N ILE A 91 33.31 6.82 -7.91
CA ILE A 91 33.56 8.08 -8.63
C ILE A 91 33.29 9.27 -7.71
N VAL A 92 32.12 9.29 -7.03
CA VAL A 92 31.79 10.34 -6.05
C VAL A 92 32.87 10.42 -4.98
N SER A 93 33.21 9.32 -4.34
CA SER A 93 34.20 9.28 -3.27
C SER A 93 35.57 9.78 -3.74
N SER A 94 36.04 9.34 -4.91
CA SER A 94 37.36 9.74 -5.43
C SER A 94 37.40 11.21 -5.80
N ASN A 95 36.29 11.83 -6.20
CA ASN A 95 36.26 13.23 -6.62
C ASN A 95 35.93 14.20 -5.46
N THR A 96 35.17 13.78 -4.48
CA THR A 96 34.78 14.63 -3.34
C THR A 96 35.71 14.53 -2.14
N ASN A 97 36.64 13.57 -2.10
CA ASN A 97 37.72 13.55 -1.13
C ASN A 97 38.86 14.49 -1.59
N LEU A 98 38.76 15.74 -1.18
CA LEU A 98 39.72 16.81 -1.55
C LEU A 98 40.85 16.93 -0.52
N ASN A 99 40.86 16.18 0.58
CA ASN A 99 42.00 16.14 1.51
C ASN A 99 43.15 15.25 0.96
N ASP A 100 43.54 15.54 -0.26
CA ASP A 100 44.57 14.85 -1.04
C ASP A 100 45.82 15.71 -1.08
N ALA A 101 46.97 15.13 -0.77
CA ALA A 101 48.24 15.88 -0.66
C ALA A 101 48.61 16.60 -1.97
N VAL A 102 48.32 15.97 -3.12
CA VAL A 102 48.65 16.58 -4.44
C VAL A 102 47.78 17.80 -4.71
N LEU A 103 46.46 17.68 -4.47
CA LEU A 103 45.52 18.81 -4.61
C LEU A 103 45.85 19.95 -3.64
N LEU A 104 46.15 19.62 -2.39
CA LEU A 104 46.54 20.64 -1.40
C LEU A 104 47.84 21.34 -1.76
N THR A 105 48.85 20.61 -2.25
CA THR A 105 50.09 21.19 -2.73
C THR A 105 49.83 22.16 -3.88
N GLN A 106 49.01 21.77 -4.84
CA GLN A 106 48.64 22.61 -6.00
C GLN A 106 47.88 23.87 -5.53
N ALA A 107 46.95 23.72 -4.59
CA ALA A 107 46.20 24.86 -4.04
C ALA A 107 47.12 25.81 -3.24
N TYR A 108 48.14 25.31 -2.54
CA TYR A 108 49.09 26.13 -1.82
C TYR A 108 50.00 26.97 -2.76
N ASN A 109 50.22 26.52 -4.01
CA ASN A 109 50.94 27.27 -5.04
C ASN A 109 50.18 28.55 -5.49
N LEU A 110 48.89 28.70 -5.09
CA LEU A 110 48.15 29.95 -5.29
C LEU A 110 48.67 31.10 -4.40
N GLY A 111 49.56 30.85 -3.44
CA GLY A 111 50.08 31.87 -2.52
C GLY A 111 49.07 32.39 -1.51
N LEU A 112 47.95 31.70 -1.35
CA LEU A 112 46.88 32.02 -0.39
C LEU A 112 47.15 31.42 1.00
N ASN A 113 46.34 31.78 1.99
CA ASN A 113 46.42 31.20 3.34
C ASN A 113 46.17 29.67 3.32
N ALA A 114 47.22 28.89 3.61
CA ALA A 114 47.19 27.44 3.56
C ALA A 114 46.17 26.84 4.54
N GLY A 115 45.98 27.44 5.71
CA GLY A 115 44.99 26.99 6.70
C GLY A 115 43.56 27.15 6.21
N GLU A 116 43.28 28.27 5.53
CA GLU A 116 41.96 28.56 4.98
C GLU A 116 41.65 27.68 3.77
N ILE A 117 42.62 27.47 2.86
CA ILE A 117 42.49 26.52 1.75
C ILE A 117 42.14 25.12 2.28
N ARG A 118 42.94 24.63 3.23
CA ARG A 118 42.74 23.31 3.81
C ARG A 118 41.35 23.18 4.48
N SER A 119 40.91 24.20 5.20
CA SER A 119 39.60 24.23 5.84
C SER A 119 38.48 24.12 4.82
N ASN A 120 38.53 24.84 3.71
CA ASN A 120 37.52 24.78 2.65
C ASN A 120 37.50 23.41 1.95
N PHE A 121 38.65 22.80 1.67
CA PHE A 121 38.76 21.48 1.06
C PHE A 121 38.23 20.37 1.98
N ILE A 122 38.57 20.44 3.28
CA ILE A 122 38.04 19.57 4.31
C ILE A 122 36.52 19.74 4.42
N GLY A 123 36.00 20.95 4.32
CA GLY A 123 34.56 21.25 4.32
C GLY A 123 33.81 20.46 3.25
N VAL A 124 34.30 20.50 2.00
CA VAL A 124 33.73 19.69 0.91
C VAL A 124 33.85 18.21 1.20
N SER A 125 35.02 17.73 1.62
CA SER A 125 35.22 16.29 1.94
C SER A 125 34.29 15.81 3.03
N ASN A 126 34.06 16.60 4.06
CA ASN A 126 33.18 16.28 5.17
C ASN A 126 31.71 16.15 4.75
N ALA A 127 31.26 16.95 3.78
CA ALA A 127 29.90 16.86 3.25
C ALA A 127 29.59 15.48 2.61
N PHE A 128 30.63 14.76 2.17
CA PHE A 128 30.48 13.43 1.54
C PHE A 128 31.07 12.28 2.40
N THR A 129 31.37 12.50 3.65
CA THR A 129 32.00 11.50 4.53
C THR A 129 31.20 10.19 4.58
N GLN A 130 29.87 10.25 4.60
CA GLN A 130 29.02 9.06 4.63
C GLN A 130 29.19 8.20 3.36
N TYR A 131 29.37 8.82 2.19
CA TYR A 131 29.61 8.12 0.92
C TYR A 131 31.04 7.57 0.86
N HIS A 132 32.03 8.29 1.38
CA HIS A 132 33.41 7.81 1.48
C HIS A 132 33.51 6.53 2.30
N LYS A 133 32.80 6.44 3.42
CA LYS A 133 32.78 5.26 4.27
C LYS A 133 32.22 4.02 3.59
N LEU A 134 31.29 4.17 2.65
CA LEU A 134 30.69 3.04 1.92
C LEU A 134 31.64 2.35 0.93
N VAL A 135 32.66 3.06 0.42
CA VAL A 135 33.53 2.55 -0.68
C VAL A 135 35.01 2.45 -0.33
N ASN A 136 35.46 3.12 0.73
CA ASN A 136 36.88 3.16 1.07
C ASN A 136 37.21 2.27 2.24
N LYS A 137 37.95 1.18 1.98
CA LYS A 137 38.46 0.25 3.01
C LYS A 137 39.47 0.88 3.96
N ASN A 138 40.11 1.99 3.58
CA ASN A 138 41.26 2.57 4.25
C ASN A 138 41.28 4.10 4.27
N THR A 139 40.14 4.78 4.33
CA THR A 139 40.22 6.23 4.54
C THR A 139 40.42 6.53 6.01
N LEU A 140 41.62 6.28 6.50
CA LEU A 140 42.15 6.96 7.65
C LEU A 140 42.22 8.45 7.31
N LEU A 141 41.21 9.22 7.69
CA LEU A 141 41.35 10.65 7.89
C LEU A 141 42.34 10.78 9.05
N SER A 142 43.62 10.92 8.72
CA SER A 142 44.64 11.24 9.71
C SER A 142 44.43 12.67 10.22
N VAL A 143 43.47 12.82 11.12
CA VAL A 143 43.39 13.98 12.00
C VAL A 143 43.83 13.47 13.38
N GLY A 144 45.16 13.62 13.65
CA GLY A 144 45.77 13.35 14.95
C GLY A 144 45.61 11.89 15.41
N ASN A 145 46.75 11.15 15.43
CA ASN A 145 47.06 9.91 16.17
C ASN A 145 45.88 9.14 16.81
N ILE A 146 44.89 8.74 16.08
CA ILE A 146 43.91 7.76 16.52
C ILE A 146 43.94 6.64 15.48
N GLU A 147 44.52 5.50 15.88
CA GLU A 147 44.38 4.24 15.14
C GLU A 147 42.93 3.82 15.15
N VAL A 148 42.24 3.94 14.03
CA VAL A 148 40.89 3.37 13.85
C VAL A 148 41.09 1.98 13.31
N GLY A 149 40.66 0.99 14.11
CA GLY A 149 40.81 -0.44 13.87
C GLY A 149 40.08 -0.96 12.63
N LYS A 150 40.55 -2.12 12.22
CA LYS A 150 40.09 -3.04 11.16
C LYS A 150 38.63 -2.89 10.73
N GLY A 151 38.42 -2.69 9.43
CA GLY A 151 37.18 -2.89 8.66
C GLY A 151 35.90 -2.42 9.37
N THR A 152 35.44 -1.20 9.09
CA THR A 152 34.26 -0.61 9.73
C THR A 152 33.00 -1.32 9.30
N ASP A 153 31.98 -1.35 10.16
CA ASP A 153 30.64 -1.92 9.88
C ASP A 153 29.98 -1.33 8.63
N ASP A 154 30.42 -0.18 8.16
CA ASP A 154 29.92 0.53 6.98
C ASP A 154 30.28 -0.17 5.66
N GLU A 155 31.42 -0.89 5.54
CA GLU A 155 31.75 -1.68 4.36
C GLU A 155 30.88 -2.93 4.24
N LYS A 156 30.53 -3.51 5.38
CA LYS A 156 29.66 -4.66 5.45
C LYS A 156 28.22 -4.31 5.03
N ILE A 157 27.81 -3.03 5.13
CA ILE A 157 26.43 -2.62 4.82
C ILE A 157 26.10 -2.86 3.34
N LEU A 158 27.03 -2.61 2.41
CA LEU A 158 26.81 -2.87 0.98
C LEU A 158 26.73 -4.37 0.67
N ASP A 159 27.53 -5.21 1.31
CA ASP A 159 27.44 -6.67 1.16
C ASP A 159 26.11 -7.21 1.74
N ILE A 160 25.68 -6.68 2.89
CA ILE A 160 24.37 -6.98 3.49
C ILE A 160 23.25 -6.55 2.56
N LEU A 161 23.37 -5.37 1.94
CA LEU A 161 22.38 -4.84 1.02
C LEU A 161 22.27 -5.70 -0.25
N ASN A 162 23.41 -6.09 -0.84
CA ASN A 162 23.47 -6.98 -2.00
C ASN A 162 22.80 -8.34 -1.70
N THR A 163 23.07 -8.90 -0.52
CA THR A 163 22.41 -10.12 -0.05
C THR A 163 20.90 -9.91 0.13
N SER A 164 20.49 -8.77 0.70
CA SER A 164 19.08 -8.46 0.90
C SER A 164 18.34 -8.26 -0.43
N ILE A 165 18.97 -7.66 -1.44
CA ILE A 165 18.43 -7.54 -2.81
C ILE A 165 18.24 -8.93 -3.43
N THR A 166 19.22 -9.83 -3.27
CA THR A 166 19.11 -11.20 -3.76
C THR A 166 17.94 -11.94 -3.10
N ASN A 167 17.78 -11.81 -1.77
CA ASN A 167 16.68 -12.44 -1.04
C ASN A 167 15.31 -11.87 -1.46
N MET A 168 15.22 -10.57 -1.70
CA MET A 168 14.03 -9.92 -2.22
C MET A 168 13.68 -10.41 -3.64
N SER A 169 14.70 -10.56 -4.52
CA SER A 169 14.54 -11.14 -5.85
C SER A 169 14.02 -12.58 -5.79
N ASN A 170 14.61 -13.42 -4.95
CA ASN A 170 14.17 -14.80 -4.75
C ASN A 170 12.73 -14.87 -4.25
N LYS A 171 12.34 -13.98 -3.31
CA LYS A 171 10.96 -13.90 -2.82
C LYS A 171 9.97 -13.60 -3.95
N ILE A 172 10.31 -12.71 -4.89
CA ILE A 172 9.46 -12.39 -6.05
C ILE A 172 9.35 -13.59 -6.99
N ILE A 173 10.47 -14.31 -7.22
CA ILE A 173 10.47 -15.52 -8.05
C ILE A 173 9.58 -16.59 -7.43
N ASP A 174 9.75 -16.89 -6.15
CA ASP A 174 8.97 -17.90 -5.41
C ASP A 174 7.49 -17.55 -5.39
N PHE A 175 7.17 -16.27 -5.15
CA PHE A 175 5.80 -15.80 -5.15
C PHE A 175 5.11 -15.95 -6.50
N SER A 176 5.84 -15.76 -7.60
CA SER A 176 5.33 -15.86 -8.96
C SER A 176 5.33 -17.29 -9.52
N SER A 177 6.03 -18.20 -8.88
CA SER A 177 6.09 -19.61 -9.28
C SER A 177 4.89 -20.39 -8.76
N ASN A 178 4.57 -21.53 -9.39
CA ASN A 178 3.52 -22.42 -8.91
C ASN A 178 4.00 -23.34 -7.77
N ASN A 179 5.15 -23.03 -7.17
CA ASN A 179 5.80 -23.88 -6.17
C ASN A 179 5.26 -23.63 -4.77
N ASN A 180 4.87 -24.68 -4.08
CA ASN A 180 4.67 -24.86 -2.62
C ASN A 180 3.80 -23.85 -1.84
N GLN A 181 3.40 -22.71 -2.37
CA GLN A 181 2.50 -21.78 -1.72
C GLN A 181 1.11 -21.86 -2.33
N SER A 182 0.10 -22.02 -1.49
CA SER A 182 -1.29 -21.97 -1.91
C SER A 182 -1.68 -20.55 -2.40
N ALA A 183 -2.71 -20.45 -3.24
CA ALA A 183 -3.24 -19.15 -3.64
C ALA A 183 -3.66 -18.30 -2.43
N GLU A 184 -4.18 -18.94 -1.38
CA GLU A 184 -4.56 -18.30 -0.12
C GLU A 184 -3.37 -17.64 0.58
N GLU A 185 -2.25 -18.36 0.73
CA GLU A 185 -1.04 -17.81 1.34
C GLU A 185 -0.48 -16.63 0.54
N LYS A 186 -0.50 -16.73 -0.79
CA LYS A 186 -0.08 -15.64 -1.68
C LYS A 186 -0.97 -14.40 -1.56
N ILE A 187 -2.29 -14.59 -1.58
CA ILE A 187 -3.25 -13.51 -1.40
C ILE A 187 -3.09 -12.86 -0.02
N SER A 188 -3.01 -13.67 1.04
CA SER A 188 -2.82 -13.19 2.40
C SER A 188 -1.54 -12.36 2.55
N TYR A 189 -0.44 -12.85 1.97
CA TYR A 189 0.83 -12.15 1.96
C TYR A 189 0.75 -10.79 1.23
N ALA A 190 0.18 -10.78 0.03
CA ALA A 190 0.07 -9.57 -0.79
C ALA A 190 -0.88 -8.52 -0.18
N LEU A 191 -2.04 -8.96 0.30
CA LEU A 191 -3.06 -8.06 0.88
C LEU A 191 -2.72 -7.63 2.32
N GLY A 192 -2.15 -8.52 3.12
CA GLY A 192 -1.85 -8.26 4.53
C GLY A 192 -0.55 -7.49 4.76
N GLY A 193 0.30 -7.38 3.74
CA GLY A 193 1.69 -6.99 3.90
C GLY A 193 2.44 -8.01 4.76
N ASN A 194 3.75 -7.83 4.88
CA ASN A 194 4.52 -8.72 5.73
C ASN A 194 4.67 -8.16 7.14
N LYS A 195 4.33 -8.96 8.13
CA LYS A 195 4.53 -8.68 9.56
C LYS A 195 5.72 -9.45 10.15
N ASP A 196 6.33 -10.36 9.37
CA ASP A 196 7.51 -11.10 9.83
C ASP A 196 8.76 -10.22 9.70
N ALA A 197 9.47 -10.03 10.82
CA ALA A 197 10.71 -9.27 10.85
C ALA A 197 11.84 -9.92 9.98
N ASN A 198 11.72 -11.20 9.66
CA ASN A 198 12.66 -11.93 8.81
C ASN A 198 12.27 -11.91 7.32
N ASP A 199 11.13 -11.30 6.97
CA ASP A 199 10.75 -11.18 5.57
C ASP A 199 11.79 -10.39 4.77
N PRO A 200 12.16 -10.84 3.55
CA PRO A 200 13.15 -10.19 2.72
C PRO A 200 12.91 -8.70 2.48
N PHE A 201 11.66 -8.26 2.30
CA PHE A 201 11.33 -6.84 2.13
C PHE A 201 11.48 -6.06 3.44
N ALA A 202 11.08 -6.65 4.59
CA ALA A 202 11.23 -6.02 5.89
C ALA A 202 12.72 -5.88 6.26
N VAL A 203 13.51 -6.93 6.08
CA VAL A 203 14.98 -6.93 6.30
C VAL A 203 15.65 -5.90 5.39
N PHE A 204 15.26 -5.83 4.13
CA PHE A 204 15.80 -4.83 3.20
C PHE A 204 15.49 -3.41 3.68
N GLN A 205 14.25 -3.12 4.07
CA GLN A 205 13.84 -1.81 4.59
C GLN A 205 14.59 -1.42 5.87
N MET A 206 14.92 -2.37 6.74
CA MET A 206 15.74 -2.07 7.93
C MET A 206 17.20 -1.72 7.56
N ASN A 207 17.75 -2.40 6.57
CA ASN A 207 19.14 -2.20 6.17
C ASN A 207 19.35 -0.87 5.43
N ILE A 208 18.43 -0.46 4.57
CA ILE A 208 18.55 0.80 3.82
C ILE A 208 18.51 2.05 4.72
N LYS A 209 17.88 1.98 5.90
CA LYS A 209 17.87 3.08 6.88
C LYS A 209 19.25 3.46 7.43
N LYS A 210 20.25 2.60 7.23
CA LYS A 210 21.63 2.86 7.62
C LYS A 210 22.42 3.61 6.54
N LEU A 211 21.81 3.87 5.38
CA LEU A 211 22.43 4.54 4.25
C LEU A 211 22.24 6.06 4.33
N PRO A 212 23.07 6.85 3.61
CA PRO A 212 22.79 8.25 3.37
C PRO A 212 21.41 8.45 2.71
N ASN A 213 20.73 9.56 3.03
CA ASN A 213 19.35 9.84 2.65
C ASN A 213 19.04 9.62 1.15
N ASP A 214 19.96 10.00 0.26
CA ASP A 214 19.74 9.85 -1.20
C ASP A 214 19.71 8.38 -1.62
N LEU A 215 20.56 7.54 -1.03
CA LEU A 215 20.60 6.11 -1.26
C LEU A 215 19.42 5.42 -0.59
N GLU A 216 19.07 5.80 0.64
CA GLU A 216 17.88 5.31 1.32
C GLU A 216 16.64 5.55 0.45
N ARG A 217 16.48 6.76 -0.08
CA ARG A 217 15.39 7.11 -1.00
C ARG A 217 15.40 6.24 -2.26
N TYR A 218 16.55 6.11 -2.92
CA TYR A 218 16.69 5.27 -4.12
C TYR A 218 16.25 3.83 -3.87
N TYR A 219 16.78 3.20 -2.83
CA TYR A 219 16.48 1.82 -2.50
C TYR A 219 15.07 1.62 -1.94
N SER A 220 14.50 2.62 -1.25
CA SER A 220 13.09 2.60 -0.84
C SER A 220 12.16 2.57 -2.05
N GLN A 221 12.45 3.39 -3.07
CA GLN A 221 11.68 3.38 -4.32
C GLN A 221 11.83 2.05 -5.06
N LEU A 222 13.03 1.49 -5.14
CA LEU A 222 13.29 0.17 -5.73
C LEU A 222 12.47 -0.93 -5.04
N SER A 223 12.47 -0.93 -3.70
CA SER A 223 11.68 -1.86 -2.91
C SER A 223 10.18 -1.72 -3.17
N ASN A 224 9.67 -0.48 -3.25
CA ASN A 224 8.26 -0.22 -3.54
C ASN A 224 7.88 -0.70 -4.96
N TYR A 225 8.73 -0.46 -5.97
CA TYR A 225 8.49 -0.98 -7.32
C TYR A 225 8.49 -2.50 -7.36
N SER A 226 9.40 -3.13 -6.61
CA SER A 226 9.46 -4.57 -6.48
C SER A 226 8.23 -5.15 -5.75
N TRP A 227 7.76 -4.49 -4.69
CA TRP A 227 6.57 -4.89 -3.96
C TRP A 227 5.30 -4.79 -4.82
N ASN A 228 5.20 -3.82 -5.73
CA ASN A 228 4.04 -3.67 -6.62
C ASN A 228 3.80 -4.93 -7.47
N PHE A 229 4.83 -5.70 -7.82
CA PHE A 229 4.65 -6.98 -8.52
C PHE A 229 4.01 -8.05 -7.64
N ILE A 230 4.41 -8.12 -6.38
CA ILE A 230 3.78 -8.99 -5.37
C ILE A 230 2.31 -8.62 -5.20
N GLU A 231 2.04 -7.34 -5.00
CA GLU A 231 0.70 -6.80 -4.77
C GLU A 231 -0.22 -7.03 -5.97
N ASN A 232 0.20 -6.66 -7.17
CA ASN A 232 -0.59 -6.83 -8.40
C ASN A 232 -0.89 -8.31 -8.68
N HIS A 233 0.08 -9.21 -8.48
CA HIS A 233 -0.15 -10.64 -8.65
C HIS A 233 -1.11 -11.18 -7.58
N GLY A 234 -0.98 -10.76 -6.33
CA GLY A 234 -1.90 -11.13 -5.24
C GLY A 234 -3.32 -10.61 -5.48
N ILE A 235 -3.48 -9.38 -5.96
CA ILE A 235 -4.78 -8.83 -6.35
C ILE A 235 -5.40 -9.64 -7.48
N SER A 236 -4.63 -10.04 -8.49
CA SER A 236 -5.12 -10.90 -9.58
C SER A 236 -5.61 -12.26 -9.06
N LEU A 237 -4.86 -12.89 -8.16
CA LEU A 237 -5.28 -14.13 -7.51
C LEU A 237 -6.54 -13.94 -6.66
N PHE A 238 -6.61 -12.84 -5.90
CA PHE A 238 -7.78 -12.49 -5.10
C PHE A 238 -9.03 -12.32 -5.96
N ASN A 239 -8.94 -11.57 -7.07
CA ASN A 239 -10.05 -11.39 -7.99
C ASN A 239 -10.52 -12.73 -8.60
N THR A 240 -9.58 -13.60 -8.95
CA THR A 240 -9.90 -14.94 -9.45
C THR A 240 -10.61 -15.78 -8.36
N ALA A 241 -10.11 -15.75 -7.14
CA ALA A 241 -10.73 -16.42 -6.01
C ALA A 241 -12.15 -15.86 -5.73
N TRP A 242 -12.31 -14.52 -5.75
CA TRP A 242 -13.61 -13.88 -5.58
C TRP A 242 -14.62 -14.32 -6.63
N ILE A 243 -14.22 -14.31 -7.91
CA ILE A 243 -15.09 -14.74 -9.01
C ILE A 243 -15.52 -16.19 -8.82
N ASN A 244 -14.59 -17.09 -8.53
CA ASN A 244 -14.86 -18.52 -8.45
C ASN A 244 -15.54 -18.95 -7.16
N GLU A 245 -15.12 -18.42 -6.01
CA GLU A 245 -15.58 -18.86 -4.71
C GLU A 245 -16.84 -18.12 -4.23
N VAL A 246 -17.14 -16.90 -4.73
CA VAL A 246 -18.26 -16.08 -4.26
C VAL A 246 -19.19 -15.62 -5.39
N TYR A 247 -18.64 -14.94 -6.41
CA TYR A 247 -19.46 -14.31 -7.44
C TYR A 247 -20.24 -15.32 -8.27
N ASN A 248 -19.57 -16.34 -8.82
CA ASN A 248 -20.22 -17.36 -9.63
C ASN A 248 -21.28 -18.14 -8.83
N PRO A 249 -21.00 -18.63 -7.60
CA PRO A 249 -22.04 -19.22 -6.76
C PRO A 249 -23.22 -18.29 -6.49
N PHE A 250 -22.97 -17.00 -6.24
CA PHE A 250 -24.05 -16.04 -6.04
C PHE A 250 -24.92 -15.89 -7.28
N VAL A 251 -24.31 -15.67 -8.45
CA VAL A 251 -25.04 -15.45 -9.72
C VAL A 251 -25.79 -16.68 -10.17
N ASN A 252 -25.24 -17.87 -9.95
CA ASN A 252 -25.85 -19.13 -10.43
C ASN A 252 -26.87 -19.69 -9.47
N ASP A 253 -26.61 -19.62 -8.15
CA ASP A 253 -27.34 -20.40 -7.15
C ASP A 253 -28.23 -19.53 -6.24
N ILE A 254 -28.02 -18.18 -6.22
CA ILE A 254 -28.74 -17.26 -5.33
C ILE A 254 -29.55 -16.22 -6.11
N ALA A 255 -28.86 -15.45 -6.97
CA ALA A 255 -29.45 -14.31 -7.67
C ALA A 255 -30.67 -14.63 -8.56
N PRO A 256 -30.83 -15.83 -9.18
CA PRO A 256 -31.98 -16.13 -10.00
C PRO A 256 -33.30 -16.31 -9.23
N TYR A 257 -33.23 -16.48 -7.92
CA TYR A 257 -34.37 -16.86 -7.09
C TYR A 257 -34.91 -15.69 -6.25
N TYR A 258 -36.23 -15.73 -5.95
CA TYR A 258 -36.80 -14.79 -4.98
C TYR A 258 -36.22 -15.02 -3.58
N PRO A 259 -35.82 -14.01 -2.79
CA PRO A 259 -36.12 -12.58 -2.95
C PRO A 259 -35.04 -11.77 -3.69
N PHE A 260 -34.05 -12.37 -4.28
CA PHE A 260 -32.99 -11.66 -5.02
C PHE A 260 -33.42 -11.30 -6.46
N ASN A 261 -34.41 -11.97 -6.97
CA ASN A 261 -35.08 -11.68 -8.24
C ASN A 261 -36.59 -11.64 -8.02
N ASP A 262 -37.17 -10.43 -8.04
CA ASP A 262 -38.61 -10.22 -7.83
C ASP A 262 -39.49 -10.83 -8.90
N GLU A 263 -38.97 -11.07 -10.11
CA GLU A 263 -39.66 -11.68 -11.22
C GLU A 263 -39.62 -13.23 -11.14
N SER A 264 -38.83 -13.79 -10.25
CA SER A 264 -38.68 -15.23 -10.13
C SER A 264 -39.93 -15.90 -9.58
N VAL A 265 -40.39 -16.96 -10.26
CA VAL A 265 -41.45 -17.83 -9.77
C VAL A 265 -40.98 -18.87 -8.75
N ALA A 266 -39.67 -19.03 -8.64
CA ALA A 266 -39.02 -19.96 -7.73
C ALA A 266 -38.40 -19.24 -6.54
N ASP A 267 -38.64 -19.78 -5.36
CA ASP A 267 -38.05 -19.30 -4.11
C ASP A 267 -36.65 -19.87 -3.92
N LEU A 268 -35.74 -19.04 -3.41
CA LEU A 268 -34.48 -19.53 -2.88
C LEU A 268 -34.76 -20.38 -1.64
N SER A 269 -34.24 -21.61 -1.60
CA SER A 269 -34.38 -22.42 -0.40
C SER A 269 -33.60 -21.84 0.78
N MET A 270 -34.12 -22.01 1.99
CA MET A 270 -33.39 -21.54 3.20
C MET A 270 -32.08 -22.29 3.41
N ASP A 271 -31.97 -23.51 2.94
CA ASP A 271 -30.70 -24.25 2.97
C ASP A 271 -29.66 -23.63 2.02
N SER A 272 -30.06 -23.25 0.81
CA SER A 272 -29.19 -22.50 -0.11
C SER A 272 -28.81 -21.13 0.46
N PHE A 273 -29.77 -20.43 1.10
CA PHE A 273 -29.50 -19.18 1.78
C PHE A 273 -28.44 -19.34 2.88
N LYS A 274 -28.59 -20.37 3.76
CA LYS A 274 -27.63 -20.68 4.82
C LYS A 274 -26.27 -21.10 4.27
N THR A 275 -26.26 -21.90 3.20
CA THR A 275 -25.02 -22.34 2.54
C THR A 275 -24.22 -21.16 2.04
N PHE A 276 -24.86 -20.09 1.57
CA PHE A 276 -24.17 -18.92 1.08
C PHE A 276 -23.90 -17.87 2.18
N PHE A 277 -24.92 -17.48 2.96
CA PHE A 277 -24.86 -16.38 3.93
C PHE A 277 -24.61 -16.82 5.37
N GLY A 278 -24.68 -18.11 5.69
CA GLY A 278 -24.50 -18.64 7.03
C GLY A 278 -23.11 -18.39 7.61
N ARG A 279 -22.96 -18.64 8.90
CA ARG A 279 -21.72 -18.42 9.66
C ARG A 279 -20.52 -19.17 9.09
N ASN A 280 -20.74 -20.37 8.57
CA ASN A 280 -19.75 -21.19 7.88
C ASN A 280 -20.06 -21.30 6.37
N GLY A 281 -20.92 -20.43 5.89
CA GLY A 281 -21.29 -20.38 4.48
C GLY A 281 -20.19 -19.76 3.60
N THR A 282 -20.44 -19.82 2.31
CA THR A 282 -19.52 -19.40 1.24
C THR A 282 -18.90 -18.03 1.50
N LEU A 283 -19.74 -17.01 1.74
CA LEU A 283 -19.28 -15.63 1.92
C LEU A 283 -18.44 -15.44 3.20
N ASN A 284 -18.88 -16.01 4.31
CA ASN A 284 -18.15 -15.91 5.58
C ASN A 284 -16.83 -16.70 5.56
N SER A 285 -16.80 -17.83 4.87
CA SER A 285 -15.58 -18.62 4.67
C SER A 285 -14.57 -17.82 3.85
N PHE A 286 -15.00 -17.18 2.76
CA PHE A 286 -14.17 -16.29 1.96
C PHE A 286 -13.65 -15.09 2.80
N TYR A 287 -14.53 -14.46 3.59
CA TYR A 287 -14.14 -13.36 4.48
C TYR A 287 -13.07 -13.80 5.48
N LYS A 288 -13.26 -14.91 6.17
CA LYS A 288 -12.31 -15.45 7.14
C LYS A 288 -10.95 -15.75 6.49
N LYS A 289 -10.99 -16.30 5.29
CA LYS A 289 -9.81 -16.76 4.55
C LYS A 289 -8.95 -15.59 4.02
N TYR A 290 -9.58 -14.56 3.46
CA TYR A 290 -8.86 -13.52 2.73
C TYR A 290 -8.98 -12.11 3.31
N LEU A 291 -10.06 -11.79 4.02
CA LEU A 291 -10.42 -10.42 4.37
C LEU A 291 -10.36 -10.10 5.87
N ASN A 292 -10.30 -11.10 6.73
CA ASN A 292 -10.39 -10.95 8.19
C ASN A 292 -9.34 -9.97 8.78
N ASN A 293 -8.12 -9.92 8.21
CA ASN A 293 -7.06 -9.01 8.65
C ASN A 293 -7.10 -7.67 7.92
N VAL A 294 -7.74 -7.63 6.76
CA VAL A 294 -7.75 -6.50 5.82
C VAL A 294 -8.92 -5.57 6.06
N LEU A 295 -10.08 -6.14 6.38
CA LEU A 295 -11.30 -5.38 6.68
C LEU A 295 -11.59 -5.39 8.18
N VAL A 296 -12.13 -4.29 8.67
CA VAL A 296 -12.64 -4.15 10.04
C VAL A 296 -14.13 -3.84 9.99
N LYS A 297 -14.91 -4.55 10.82
CA LYS A 297 -16.32 -4.27 11.00
C LYS A 297 -16.51 -3.19 12.06
N ARG A 298 -17.14 -2.07 11.69
CA ARG A 298 -17.50 -0.97 12.59
C ARG A 298 -19.02 -0.82 12.59
N LYS A 299 -19.67 -1.20 13.71
CA LYS A 299 -21.14 -1.30 13.78
C LYS A 299 -21.65 -2.25 12.68
N ASN A 300 -22.37 -1.72 11.70
CA ASN A 300 -22.96 -2.50 10.61
C ASN A 300 -22.20 -2.37 9.28
N ASN A 301 -21.06 -1.67 9.26
CA ASN A 301 -20.29 -1.42 8.02
C ASN A 301 -18.92 -2.07 8.08
N TYR A 302 -18.44 -2.52 6.93
CA TYR A 302 -17.06 -2.93 6.73
C TYR A 302 -16.25 -1.80 6.11
N SER A 303 -15.03 -1.62 6.59
CA SER A 303 -14.06 -0.66 6.05
C SER A 303 -12.66 -1.26 6.03
N ILE A 304 -11.79 -0.74 5.17
CA ILE A 304 -10.39 -1.16 5.12
C ILE A 304 -9.72 -0.80 6.45
N ASN A 305 -8.97 -1.75 7.00
CA ASN A 305 -8.14 -1.51 8.18
C ASN A 305 -7.13 -0.39 7.89
N SER A 306 -6.99 0.57 8.80
CA SER A 306 -6.18 1.78 8.61
C SER A 306 -4.73 1.51 8.22
N GLN A 307 -4.15 0.38 8.66
CA GLN A 307 -2.80 -0.02 8.28
C GLN A 307 -2.64 -0.36 6.79
N PHE A 308 -3.75 -0.64 6.08
CA PHE A 308 -3.77 -0.98 4.66
C PHE A 308 -4.44 0.08 3.79
N ALA A 309 -5.06 1.10 4.39
CA ALA A 309 -5.86 2.10 3.67
C ALA A 309 -5.09 2.87 2.59
N SER A 310 -3.76 3.00 2.73
CA SER A 310 -2.91 3.63 1.72
C SER A 310 -2.45 2.69 0.60
N LYS A 311 -2.65 1.38 0.77
CA LYS A 311 -2.12 0.34 -0.14
C LYS A 311 -3.20 -0.40 -0.90
N LEU A 312 -4.38 -0.59 -0.28
CA LEU A 312 -5.49 -1.34 -0.85
C LEU A 312 -6.64 -0.42 -1.22
N ASN A 313 -7.15 -0.58 -2.42
CA ASN A 313 -8.28 0.18 -2.93
C ASN A 313 -9.39 -0.78 -3.39
N PHE A 314 -10.22 -1.23 -2.44
CA PHE A 314 -11.45 -1.94 -2.80
C PHE A 314 -12.49 -0.95 -3.31
N SER A 315 -13.26 -1.35 -4.32
CA SER A 315 -14.35 -0.51 -4.78
C SER A 315 -15.42 -0.34 -3.70
N LYS A 316 -16.16 0.76 -3.78
CA LYS A 316 -17.27 1.02 -2.87
C LYS A 316 -18.33 -0.07 -2.97
N GLU A 317 -18.63 -0.51 -4.18
CA GLU A 317 -19.63 -1.55 -4.48
C GLU A 317 -19.26 -2.88 -3.81
N PHE A 318 -17.97 -3.24 -3.81
CA PHE A 318 -17.48 -4.43 -3.12
C PHE A 318 -17.70 -4.33 -1.61
N LEU A 319 -17.32 -3.20 -0.99
CA LEU A 319 -17.49 -2.97 0.44
C LEU A 319 -18.97 -2.91 0.84
N ASP A 320 -19.81 -2.28 0.01
CA ASP A 320 -21.25 -2.23 0.20
C ASP A 320 -21.87 -3.63 0.08
N PHE A 321 -21.44 -4.45 -0.88
CA PHE A 321 -21.89 -5.84 -1.00
C PHE A 321 -21.57 -6.66 0.26
N ILE A 322 -20.32 -6.64 0.72
CA ILE A 322 -19.91 -7.35 1.94
C ILE A 322 -20.70 -6.86 3.14
N THR A 323 -20.91 -5.55 3.25
CA THR A 323 -21.70 -4.93 4.34
C THR A 323 -23.16 -5.38 4.31
N ASN A 324 -23.82 -5.26 3.16
CA ASN A 324 -25.22 -5.59 3.00
C ASN A 324 -25.47 -7.10 3.19
N ALA A 325 -24.61 -7.95 2.65
CA ALA A 325 -24.69 -9.39 2.82
C ALA A 325 -24.49 -9.80 4.30
N GLY A 326 -23.54 -9.17 5.01
CA GLY A 326 -23.35 -9.40 6.44
C GLY A 326 -24.53 -8.92 7.29
N ASN A 327 -25.16 -7.82 6.94
CA ASN A 327 -26.37 -7.31 7.59
C ASN A 327 -27.57 -8.22 7.32
N LEU A 328 -27.77 -8.65 6.08
CA LEU A 328 -28.82 -9.58 5.68
C LEU A 328 -28.69 -10.92 6.44
N SER A 329 -27.48 -11.47 6.50
CA SER A 329 -27.20 -12.68 7.29
C SER A 329 -27.61 -12.51 8.75
N SER A 330 -27.22 -11.41 9.40
CA SER A 330 -27.52 -11.15 10.81
C SER A 330 -28.98 -10.81 11.06
N LEU A 331 -29.73 -10.35 10.06
CA LEU A 331 -31.16 -10.10 10.16
C LEU A 331 -31.98 -11.39 10.13
N ILE A 332 -31.60 -12.34 9.29
CA ILE A 332 -32.35 -13.57 9.04
C ILE A 332 -31.87 -14.73 9.91
N LEU A 333 -30.56 -14.81 10.18
CA LEU A 333 -29.94 -15.91 10.91
C LEU A 333 -29.53 -15.50 12.31
N ASN A 334 -29.78 -16.38 13.29
CA ASN A 334 -29.20 -16.21 14.62
C ASN A 334 -27.77 -16.78 14.71
N GLY A 335 -27.15 -16.70 15.90
CA GLY A 335 -25.78 -17.17 16.11
C GLY A 335 -25.49 -18.63 15.84
N ASN A 336 -26.55 -19.48 15.68
CA ASN A 336 -26.47 -20.90 15.35
C ASN A 336 -26.96 -21.24 13.95
N ASP A 337 -27.00 -20.23 13.05
CA ASP A 337 -27.56 -20.34 11.70
C ASP A 337 -29.02 -20.84 11.63
N ASN A 338 -29.75 -20.70 12.74
CA ASN A 338 -31.19 -20.94 12.73
C ASN A 338 -31.89 -19.65 12.31
N ILE A 339 -32.95 -19.81 11.52
CA ILE A 339 -33.75 -18.67 11.09
C ILE A 339 -34.54 -18.18 12.29
N LYS A 340 -34.41 -16.89 12.57
CA LYS A 340 -35.18 -16.21 13.60
C LYS A 340 -35.51 -14.81 13.13
N VAL A 341 -36.66 -14.65 12.51
CA VAL A 341 -37.16 -13.34 12.11
C VAL A 341 -38.31 -12.98 13.08
N ASN A 342 -38.12 -11.87 13.78
CA ASN A 342 -39.13 -11.28 14.63
C ASN A 342 -39.64 -10.00 13.99
N PHE A 343 -40.93 -9.88 13.79
CA PHE A 343 -41.55 -8.66 13.33
C PHE A 343 -42.93 -8.47 13.97
N THR A 344 -43.40 -7.25 13.93
CA THR A 344 -44.69 -6.87 14.48
C THR A 344 -45.57 -6.39 13.33
N ILE A 345 -46.76 -6.92 13.23
CA ILE A 345 -47.82 -6.42 12.36
C ILE A 345 -48.77 -5.60 13.21
N GLN A 346 -49.00 -4.37 12.83
CA GLN A 346 -49.96 -3.49 13.43
C GLN A 346 -50.97 -3.04 12.40
N SER A 347 -52.25 -3.22 12.67
CA SER A 347 -53.31 -2.61 11.87
C SER A 347 -53.28 -1.09 12.07
N LEU A 348 -53.28 -0.35 10.98
CA LEU A 348 -53.31 1.12 10.99
C LEU A 348 -54.72 1.65 10.70
N ASP A 349 -55.29 1.21 9.60
CA ASP A 349 -56.59 1.63 9.14
C ASP A 349 -57.24 0.56 8.26
N LEU A 350 -58.55 0.54 8.18
CA LEU A 350 -59.32 -0.31 7.32
C LEU A 350 -60.39 0.54 6.63
N SER A 351 -60.38 0.50 5.28
CA SER A 351 -61.40 1.22 4.50
C SER A 351 -62.84 0.82 4.91
N ALA A 352 -63.72 1.79 4.94
CA ALA A 352 -65.11 1.57 5.29
C ALA A 352 -65.84 0.56 4.39
N ASP A 353 -65.30 0.27 3.21
CA ASP A 353 -65.81 -0.77 2.29
C ASP A 353 -65.66 -2.20 2.82
N PHE A 354 -64.74 -2.39 3.77
CA PHE A 354 -64.44 -3.72 4.35
C PHE A 354 -64.89 -3.79 5.80
N SER A 355 -65.56 -4.88 6.16
CA SER A 355 -66.04 -5.14 7.50
C SER A 355 -64.91 -5.62 8.43
N PHE A 356 -64.03 -6.44 7.93
CA PHE A 356 -62.84 -6.95 8.64
C PHE A 356 -61.85 -7.52 7.68
N ILE A 357 -60.59 -7.64 8.14
CA ILE A 357 -59.53 -8.39 7.50
C ILE A 357 -59.17 -9.60 8.34
N LYS A 358 -58.82 -10.69 7.68
CA LYS A 358 -58.34 -11.91 8.31
C LYS A 358 -57.01 -12.30 7.73
N LEU A 359 -56.01 -12.51 8.61
CA LEU A 359 -54.72 -13.07 8.26
C LEU A 359 -54.57 -14.43 8.89
N GLY A 360 -54.58 -15.46 8.07
CA GLY A 360 -54.32 -16.84 8.47
C GLY A 360 -52.84 -17.18 8.18
N TYR A 361 -52.14 -17.73 9.16
CA TYR A 361 -50.79 -18.28 8.96
C TYR A 361 -50.62 -19.54 9.80
N ASP A 362 -50.09 -20.57 9.20
CA ASP A 362 -50.05 -21.90 9.79
C ASP A 362 -51.46 -22.29 10.34
N ASN A 363 -51.60 -22.63 11.59
CA ASN A 363 -52.86 -22.93 12.24
C ASN A 363 -53.44 -21.75 13.06
N LYS A 364 -52.95 -20.53 12.84
CA LYS A 364 -53.38 -19.34 13.55
C LYS A 364 -54.11 -18.39 12.62
N ASN A 365 -55.18 -17.75 13.16
CA ASN A 365 -55.91 -16.73 12.46
C ASN A 365 -55.94 -15.46 13.30
N ILE A 366 -55.73 -14.34 12.65
CA ILE A 366 -55.81 -13.01 13.25
C ILE A 366 -56.86 -12.25 12.47
N GLN A 367 -57.78 -11.62 13.18
CA GLN A 367 -58.80 -10.78 12.60
C GLN A 367 -58.68 -9.39 13.16
N TYR A 368 -58.82 -8.41 12.29
CA TYR A 368 -58.97 -7.01 12.63
C TYR A 368 -60.26 -6.46 12.05
N ASP A 369 -61.01 -5.76 12.85
CA ASP A 369 -62.17 -5.00 12.45
C ASP A 369 -62.04 -3.55 12.96
N HIS A 370 -63.00 -2.70 12.65
CA HIS A 370 -62.95 -1.25 12.99
C HIS A 370 -62.95 -0.91 14.50
N THR A 371 -63.00 -1.91 15.36
CA THR A 371 -63.27 -1.71 16.80
C THR A 371 -62.00 -1.70 17.66
N LEU A 372 -60.90 -2.28 17.25
CA LEU A 372 -59.70 -2.41 18.10
C LEU A 372 -58.40 -2.32 17.28
N ASN A 373 -57.49 -1.46 17.74
CA ASN A 373 -56.11 -1.51 17.29
C ASN A 373 -55.41 -2.75 17.85
N GLN A 374 -55.26 -3.80 17.05
CA GLN A 374 -54.56 -5.01 17.46
C GLN A 374 -53.13 -4.96 16.93
N THR A 375 -52.16 -5.13 17.83
CA THR A 375 -50.77 -5.34 17.50
C THR A 375 -50.46 -6.82 17.63
N LEU A 376 -49.96 -7.42 16.58
CA LEU A 376 -49.56 -8.80 16.57
C LEU A 376 -48.05 -8.93 16.50
N GLN A 377 -47.49 -9.56 17.51
CA GLN A 377 -46.08 -9.98 17.44
C GLN A 377 -45.99 -11.36 16.79
N ILE A 378 -45.24 -11.43 15.71
CA ILE A 378 -44.96 -12.65 14.99
C ILE A 378 -43.51 -13.02 15.22
N VAL A 379 -43.29 -14.19 15.80
CA VAL A 379 -42.01 -14.84 15.92
C VAL A 379 -42.02 -16.00 14.92
N ALA A 380 -41.46 -15.74 13.73
CA ALA A 380 -41.34 -16.78 12.72
C ALA A 380 -40.03 -17.54 12.97
N GLU A 381 -40.15 -18.70 13.62
CA GLU A 381 -39.01 -19.60 13.92
C GLU A 381 -38.76 -20.61 12.80
N LYS A 382 -39.74 -20.80 11.91
CA LYS A 382 -39.67 -21.79 10.84
C LYS A 382 -40.13 -21.21 9.52
N PHE A 383 -39.18 -20.96 8.66
CA PHE A 383 -39.43 -20.78 7.23
C PHE A 383 -39.30 -22.17 6.61
N ASN A 384 -40.43 -22.77 6.18
CA ASN A 384 -40.42 -24.06 5.49
C ASN A 384 -41.35 -24.01 4.27
N ASN A 385 -41.19 -24.95 3.38
CA ASN A 385 -42.01 -25.05 2.17
C ASN A 385 -43.53 -25.17 2.42
N GLY A 386 -43.92 -25.49 3.64
CA GLY A 386 -45.33 -25.60 4.06
C GLY A 386 -45.92 -24.29 4.59
N THR A 387 -45.13 -23.21 4.72
CA THR A 387 -45.65 -21.92 5.20
C THR A 387 -46.66 -21.36 4.20
N SER A 388 -47.87 -21.08 4.71
CA SER A 388 -48.95 -20.50 3.92
C SER A 388 -49.56 -19.34 4.68
N LEU A 389 -49.60 -18.18 4.05
CA LEU A 389 -50.25 -16.97 4.51
C LEU A 389 -51.44 -16.70 3.64
N ASN A 390 -52.62 -16.56 4.27
CA ASN A 390 -53.85 -16.25 3.59
C ASN A 390 -54.39 -14.92 4.13
N PHE A 391 -54.34 -13.89 3.31
CA PHE A 391 -54.93 -12.60 3.61
C PHE A 391 -56.29 -12.47 2.95
N THR A 392 -57.32 -12.11 3.68
CA THR A 392 -58.66 -11.86 3.15
C THR A 392 -59.22 -10.58 3.75
N ALA A 393 -59.67 -9.68 2.91
CA ALA A 393 -60.47 -8.53 3.30
C ALA A 393 -61.92 -8.79 2.86
N TYR A 394 -62.83 -8.71 3.80
CA TYR A 394 -64.27 -8.99 3.60
C TYR A 394 -65.04 -7.70 3.35
N ASN A 395 -65.64 -7.59 2.17
CA ASN A 395 -66.47 -6.43 1.81
C ASN A 395 -67.80 -6.50 2.56
N TYR A 396 -68.22 -5.34 3.10
CA TYR A 396 -69.43 -5.23 3.90
C TYR A 396 -70.72 -5.48 3.08
N SER A 397 -70.79 -4.99 1.84
CA SER A 397 -72.02 -4.97 1.07
C SER A 397 -72.10 -6.06 0.01
N ASN A 398 -70.98 -6.62 -0.42
CA ASN A 398 -70.93 -7.60 -1.47
C ASN A 398 -69.80 -8.60 -1.33
N PRO A 399 -70.13 -9.88 -0.97
CA PRO A 399 -69.11 -10.92 -0.82
C PRO A 399 -68.28 -11.19 -2.11
N ASN A 400 -68.79 -10.84 -3.31
CA ASN A 400 -68.04 -10.97 -4.53
C ASN A 400 -66.92 -9.96 -4.65
N LEU A 401 -66.90 -8.93 -3.81
CA LEU A 401 -65.79 -7.91 -3.74
C LEU A 401 -64.81 -8.23 -2.62
N ASN A 402 -64.88 -9.41 -2.04
CA ASN A 402 -63.84 -9.83 -1.12
C ASN A 402 -62.49 -9.89 -1.83
N TYR A 403 -61.47 -9.33 -1.19
CA TYR A 403 -60.10 -9.46 -1.68
C TYR A 403 -59.38 -10.56 -0.93
N THR A 404 -58.88 -11.55 -1.66
CA THR A 404 -58.08 -12.65 -1.06
C THR A 404 -56.77 -12.80 -1.81
N LYS A 405 -55.69 -12.88 -1.04
CA LYS A 405 -54.37 -13.16 -1.55
C LYS A 405 -53.68 -14.20 -0.67
N SER A 406 -53.05 -15.16 -1.32
CA SER A 406 -52.30 -16.22 -0.67
C SER A 406 -50.86 -16.17 -1.03
N TYR A 407 -50.01 -16.35 -0.04
CA TYR A 407 -48.56 -16.38 -0.21
C TYR A 407 -48.06 -17.74 0.34
N LYS A 408 -47.23 -18.42 -0.41
CA LYS A 408 -46.74 -19.75 -0.05
C LYS A 408 -45.23 -19.82 -0.18
N GLY A 409 -44.62 -20.77 0.53
CA GLY A 409 -43.21 -21.08 0.47
C GLY A 409 -42.40 -20.49 1.63
N GLU A 410 -41.09 -20.70 1.57
CA GLU A 410 -40.17 -20.28 2.63
C GLU A 410 -40.10 -18.76 2.81
N TRP A 411 -40.41 -18.01 1.77
CA TRP A 411 -40.41 -16.53 1.75
C TRP A 411 -41.84 -15.91 1.80
N ALA A 412 -42.84 -16.71 2.22
CA ALA A 412 -44.22 -16.26 2.24
C ALA A 412 -44.43 -14.96 3.03
N TRP A 413 -43.77 -14.81 4.18
CA TRP A 413 -43.80 -13.58 4.98
C TRP A 413 -43.19 -12.39 4.26
N TYR A 414 -42.06 -12.59 3.56
CA TYR A 414 -41.39 -11.52 2.83
C TYR A 414 -42.20 -11.05 1.63
N LYS A 415 -42.92 -11.99 0.98
CA LYS A 415 -43.87 -11.67 -0.10
C LYS A 415 -45.10 -10.91 0.39
N PHE A 416 -45.47 -11.09 1.66
CA PHE A 416 -46.64 -10.45 2.25
C PHE A 416 -46.33 -8.99 2.66
N ILE A 417 -45.15 -8.68 3.17
CA ILE A 417 -44.70 -7.36 3.59
C ILE A 417 -44.36 -6.49 2.38
#